data_9e1053583cf02218cb277e8ae9f8eb17
#
_entry.id   9e1053583cf02218cb277e8ae9f8eb17
#
_cell.length_a   1.000
_cell.length_b   1.000
_cell.length_c   1.000
_cell.angle_alpha   90.00
_cell.angle_beta   90.00
_cell.angle_gamma   90.00
#
_symmetry.space_group_name_H-M   'P 1'
#
loop_
_entity.id
_entity.type
_entity.pdbx_description
1 polymer ?
#
loop_
_entity_poly.entity_id
_entity_poly.type
_entity_poly.pdbx_seq_one_letter_code
_entity_poly.pdbx_strand_id
1 'polypeptide(L)'
;AAGAAAPAAPAPAAPAAPAPAAAPAAAGQKTVIVVGGGPGGYVAAIRAAQLGARVTLVEREHLGGTCLNIGCIPTKCLLHSAELVSQIKDQGAEIGVEADGVRVNFPQVIAHKNAISKQLTQGVAGLLKQNKVARVDGEASFTGPKTLSVKKSDGSVEEMTADAIIVATGSVNAQPPIPGLKENPNCIDSTGALSLEKLPKSMVVIGGGVIGLELACAYAAFGTKITVVEALDHMLPMLDGDLTKIGVAHMKKMGMAFNLECPVQAVEASPVGAKVTCRNKAGETVSFEAEKVLVAIGRKANTASLNLEAAGLANDRGRIIVNDKMETSVPGVYAIGDCV
;
A
#
# COMPACT_ATOMS: atom_id res chain seq x y z
N ALA A 1 -4.62 23.75 -40.41
CA ALA A 1 -4.22 23.21 -39.10
C ALA A 1 -5.45 22.62 -38.43
N ALA A 2 -5.63 21.32 -38.53
CA ALA A 2 -6.75 20.62 -37.88
C ALA A 2 -6.27 20.17 -36.48
N GLY A 3 -6.94 20.66 -35.44
CA GLY A 3 -6.70 20.25 -34.07
C GLY A 3 -7.24 18.84 -33.84
N ALA A 4 -6.36 17.91 -33.52
CA ALA A 4 -6.76 16.58 -33.08
C ALA A 4 -7.27 16.66 -31.62
N ALA A 5 -8.53 16.28 -31.43
CA ALA A 5 -9.13 16.15 -30.09
C ALA A 5 -8.44 15.04 -29.31
N ALA A 6 -8.11 15.31 -28.06
CA ALA A 6 -7.57 14.31 -27.14
C ALA A 6 -8.59 13.18 -26.93
N PRO A 7 -8.16 11.91 -26.84
CA PRO A 7 -9.07 10.81 -26.55
C PRO A 7 -9.66 10.93 -25.15
N ALA A 8 -10.97 10.74 -25.05
CA ALA A 8 -11.71 10.75 -23.79
C ALA A 8 -11.19 9.65 -22.84
N ALA A 9 -11.11 9.97 -21.56
CA ALA A 9 -10.75 9.02 -20.52
C ALA A 9 -11.69 7.80 -20.55
N PRO A 10 -11.19 6.56 -20.43
CA PRO A 10 -12.06 5.39 -20.40
C PRO A 10 -12.94 5.42 -19.16
N ALA A 11 -14.22 5.14 -19.34
CA ALA A 11 -15.20 5.00 -18.28
C ALA A 11 -14.76 3.93 -17.26
N PRO A 12 -15.12 4.06 -15.96
CA PRO A 12 -14.81 3.04 -14.97
C PRO A 12 -15.40 1.69 -15.40
N ALA A 13 -14.58 0.65 -15.38
CA ALA A 13 -15.00 -0.69 -15.73
C ALA A 13 -16.13 -1.13 -14.78
N ALA A 14 -17.22 -1.67 -15.34
CA ALA A 14 -18.31 -2.25 -14.59
C ALA A 14 -17.77 -3.33 -13.61
N PRO A 15 -18.36 -3.49 -12.41
CA PRO A 15 -17.95 -4.52 -11.47
C PRO A 15 -18.06 -5.91 -12.13
N ALA A 16 -17.03 -6.72 -11.98
CA ALA A 16 -17.03 -8.09 -12.50
C ALA A 16 -18.20 -8.87 -11.84
N ALA A 17 -18.93 -9.65 -12.66
CA ALA A 17 -20.01 -10.47 -12.16
C ALA A 17 -19.54 -11.35 -10.99
N PRO A 18 -20.36 -11.56 -9.94
CA PRO A 18 -20.01 -12.39 -8.81
C PRO A 18 -19.65 -13.81 -9.29
N ALA A 19 -18.56 -14.35 -8.76
CA ALA A 19 -18.18 -15.73 -9.03
C ALA A 19 -19.29 -16.68 -8.51
N PRO A 20 -19.56 -17.79 -9.20
CA PRO A 20 -20.59 -18.74 -8.78
C PRO A 20 -20.29 -19.25 -7.36
N ALA A 21 -21.35 -19.42 -6.57
CA ALA A 21 -21.25 -20.02 -5.23
C ALA A 21 -20.49 -21.35 -5.31
N ALA A 22 -19.60 -21.59 -4.36
CA ALA A 22 -18.81 -22.81 -4.35
C ALA A 22 -19.72 -24.04 -4.23
N ALA A 23 -19.56 -25.04 -5.12
CA ALA A 23 -20.24 -26.33 -5.01
C ALA A 23 -19.96 -26.97 -3.63
N PRO A 24 -20.86 -27.80 -3.08
CA PRO A 24 -20.63 -28.46 -1.79
C PRO A 24 -19.33 -29.29 -1.81
N ALA A 25 -18.64 -29.37 -0.66
CA ALA A 25 -17.40 -30.14 -0.57
C ALA A 25 -17.67 -31.64 -0.76
N ALA A 26 -16.78 -32.33 -1.46
CA ALA A 26 -16.83 -33.79 -1.54
C ALA A 26 -16.55 -34.40 -0.16
N ALA A 27 -17.06 -35.61 0.10
CA ALA A 27 -16.84 -36.30 1.38
C ALA A 27 -15.32 -36.42 1.65
N GLY A 28 -14.88 -35.95 2.83
CA GLY A 28 -13.47 -35.96 3.24
C GLY A 28 -12.60 -34.81 2.68
N GLN A 29 -13.11 -33.95 1.81
CA GLN A 29 -12.38 -32.79 1.30
C GLN A 29 -12.32 -31.68 2.36
N LYS A 30 -11.10 -31.24 2.71
CA LYS A 30 -10.92 -30.12 3.66
C LYS A 30 -11.40 -28.81 3.07
N THR A 31 -12.04 -28.01 3.90
CA THR A 31 -12.52 -26.66 3.57
C THR A 31 -11.60 -25.61 4.17
N VAL A 32 -11.26 -24.58 3.40
CA VAL A 32 -10.40 -23.46 3.84
C VAL A 32 -11.05 -22.15 3.46
N ILE A 33 -11.17 -21.22 4.41
CA ILE A 33 -11.51 -19.84 4.14
C ILE A 33 -10.24 -18.99 4.28
N VAL A 34 -9.95 -18.16 3.29
CA VAL A 34 -8.86 -17.19 3.33
C VAL A 34 -9.49 -15.80 3.40
N VAL A 35 -9.17 -15.02 4.43
CA VAL A 35 -9.68 -13.66 4.64
C VAL A 35 -8.61 -12.65 4.23
N GLY A 36 -8.86 -11.96 3.13
CA GLY A 36 -7.94 -11.01 2.49
C GLY A 36 -7.30 -11.56 1.21
N GLY A 37 -7.44 -10.82 0.12
CA GLY A 37 -6.95 -11.17 -1.22
C GLY A 37 -5.62 -10.52 -1.60
N GLY A 38 -4.83 -10.08 -0.62
CA GLY A 38 -3.45 -9.60 -0.82
C GLY A 38 -2.46 -10.71 -1.13
N PRO A 39 -1.14 -10.41 -1.28
CA PRO A 39 -0.13 -11.40 -1.65
C PRO A 39 -0.09 -12.65 -0.78
N GLY A 40 -0.18 -12.52 0.54
CA GLY A 40 -0.30 -13.66 1.44
C GLY A 40 -1.55 -14.49 1.15
N GLY A 41 -2.70 -13.81 1.02
CA GLY A 41 -4.00 -14.47 0.89
C GLY A 41 -4.20 -15.18 -0.44
N TYR A 42 -4.00 -14.51 -1.59
CA TYR A 42 -4.22 -15.19 -2.88
C TYR A 42 -3.22 -16.32 -3.14
N VAL A 43 -1.98 -16.18 -2.68
CA VAL A 43 -0.98 -17.26 -2.79
C VAL A 43 -1.38 -18.46 -1.92
N ALA A 44 -1.78 -18.21 -0.66
CA ALA A 44 -2.26 -19.27 0.24
C ALA A 44 -3.52 -19.95 -0.32
N ALA A 45 -4.48 -19.19 -0.83
CA ALA A 45 -5.71 -19.73 -1.42
C ALA A 45 -5.43 -20.63 -2.62
N ILE A 46 -4.60 -20.19 -3.56
CA ILE A 46 -4.19 -20.97 -4.73
C ILE A 46 -3.49 -22.25 -4.28
N ARG A 47 -2.53 -22.14 -3.35
CA ARG A 47 -1.77 -23.29 -2.89
C ARG A 47 -2.64 -24.30 -2.15
N ALA A 48 -3.54 -23.88 -1.27
CA ALA A 48 -4.48 -24.76 -0.60
C ALA A 48 -5.38 -25.51 -1.61
N ALA A 49 -5.86 -24.83 -2.63
CA ALA A 49 -6.66 -25.45 -3.70
C ALA A 49 -5.84 -26.49 -4.50
N GLN A 50 -4.58 -26.20 -4.85
CA GLN A 50 -3.68 -27.13 -5.50
C GLN A 50 -3.40 -28.39 -4.65
N LEU A 51 -3.45 -28.26 -3.33
CA LEU A 51 -3.32 -29.38 -2.39
C LEU A 51 -4.63 -30.13 -2.15
N GLY A 52 -5.69 -29.82 -2.91
CA GLY A 52 -6.96 -30.53 -2.89
C GLY A 52 -8.01 -29.97 -1.92
N ALA A 53 -7.75 -28.85 -1.24
CA ALA A 53 -8.76 -28.22 -0.39
C ALA A 53 -9.83 -27.51 -1.25
N ARG A 54 -11.04 -27.43 -0.72
CA ARG A 54 -12.08 -26.51 -1.21
C ARG A 54 -11.85 -25.15 -0.56
N VAL A 55 -11.51 -24.15 -1.37
CA VAL A 55 -11.09 -22.86 -0.87
C VAL A 55 -12.08 -21.76 -1.24
N THR A 56 -12.42 -20.93 -0.24
CA THR A 56 -13.13 -19.66 -0.43
C THR A 56 -12.22 -18.52 0.00
N LEU A 57 -12.02 -17.55 -0.87
CA LEU A 57 -11.30 -16.31 -0.58
C LEU A 57 -12.30 -15.20 -0.40
N VAL A 58 -12.28 -14.54 0.77
CA VAL A 58 -13.09 -13.36 1.07
C VAL A 58 -12.23 -12.12 0.93
N GLU A 59 -12.64 -11.17 0.07
CA GLU A 59 -11.91 -9.91 -0.15
C GLU A 59 -12.89 -8.73 -0.08
N ARG A 60 -12.51 -7.70 0.67
CA ARG A 60 -13.37 -6.54 0.93
C ARG A 60 -13.30 -5.48 -0.18
N GLU A 61 -12.11 -5.27 -0.74
CA GLU A 61 -11.84 -4.15 -1.65
C GLU A 61 -11.35 -4.62 -3.03
N HIS A 62 -10.09 -5.03 -3.09
CA HIS A 62 -9.45 -5.35 -4.36
C HIS A 62 -8.50 -6.55 -4.25
N LEU A 63 -8.66 -7.51 -5.16
CA LEU A 63 -7.67 -8.58 -5.34
C LEU A 63 -6.27 -8.00 -5.55
N GLY A 64 -5.25 -8.70 -5.03
CA GLY A 64 -3.88 -8.22 -5.04
C GLY A 64 -3.54 -7.33 -3.84
N GLY A 65 -4.56 -6.89 -3.07
CA GLY A 65 -4.41 -6.11 -1.84
C GLY A 65 -3.58 -4.84 -2.02
N THR A 66 -2.96 -4.37 -0.94
CA THR A 66 -2.09 -3.20 -0.93
C THR A 66 -1.00 -3.28 -2.00
N CYS A 67 -0.30 -4.40 -2.11
CA CYS A 67 0.88 -4.53 -2.96
C CYS A 67 0.60 -4.23 -4.44
N LEU A 68 -0.45 -4.82 -5.02
CA LEU A 68 -0.76 -4.65 -6.44
C LEU A 68 -1.50 -3.36 -6.77
N ASN A 69 -2.27 -2.82 -5.81
CA ASN A 69 -3.16 -1.69 -6.08
C ASN A 69 -2.61 -0.34 -5.59
N ILE A 70 -2.05 -0.29 -4.38
CA ILE A 70 -1.70 0.95 -3.68
C ILE A 70 -0.36 0.87 -2.93
N GLY A 71 0.54 -0.02 -3.33
CA GLY A 71 1.81 -0.27 -2.64
C GLY A 71 2.96 -0.58 -3.58
N CYS A 72 3.48 -1.82 -3.49
CA CYS A 72 4.71 -2.25 -4.16
C CYS A 72 4.72 -1.97 -5.66
N ILE A 73 3.75 -2.50 -6.38
CA ILE A 73 3.74 -2.45 -7.85
C ILE A 73 3.57 -1.02 -8.36
N PRO A 74 2.56 -0.24 -7.95
CA PRO A 74 2.43 1.14 -8.40
C PRO A 74 3.64 2.01 -8.01
N THR A 75 4.25 1.78 -6.84
CA THR A 75 5.47 2.50 -6.45
C THR A 75 6.64 2.16 -7.37
N LYS A 76 6.86 0.87 -7.70
CA LYS A 76 7.92 0.45 -8.61
C LYS A 76 7.69 0.93 -10.04
N CYS A 77 6.45 1.07 -10.49
CA CYS A 77 6.14 1.73 -11.77
C CYS A 77 6.58 3.19 -11.80
N LEU A 78 6.33 3.95 -10.71
CA LEU A 78 6.81 5.33 -10.60
C LEU A 78 8.33 5.39 -10.56
N LEU A 79 8.96 4.54 -9.74
CA LEU A 79 10.42 4.48 -9.62
C LEU A 79 11.09 4.12 -10.94
N HIS A 80 10.55 3.17 -11.71
CA HIS A 80 11.09 2.82 -13.03
C HIS A 80 11.03 3.99 -14.01
N SER A 81 9.92 4.73 -14.04
CA SER A 81 9.81 5.95 -14.85
C SER A 81 10.79 7.03 -14.38
N ALA A 82 10.98 7.17 -13.08
CA ALA A 82 11.90 8.10 -12.45
C ALA A 82 13.37 7.75 -12.75
N GLU A 83 13.70 6.47 -12.70
CA GLU A 83 15.03 5.95 -13.04
C GLU A 83 15.44 6.30 -14.48
N LEU A 84 14.53 6.07 -15.45
CA LEU A 84 14.78 6.46 -16.84
C LEU A 84 15.06 7.96 -16.99
N VAL A 85 14.31 8.79 -16.26
CA VAL A 85 14.54 10.25 -16.27
C VAL A 85 15.91 10.60 -15.71
N SER A 86 16.30 10.01 -14.58
CA SER A 86 17.61 10.25 -13.95
C SER A 86 18.76 9.72 -14.79
N GLN A 87 18.64 8.49 -15.34
CA GLN A 87 19.67 7.92 -16.21
C GLN A 87 19.97 8.81 -17.41
N ILE A 88 18.95 9.33 -18.09
CA ILE A 88 19.17 10.20 -19.26
C ILE A 88 19.76 11.55 -18.83
N LYS A 89 19.24 12.16 -17.75
CA LYS A 89 19.70 13.50 -17.32
C LYS A 89 21.08 13.49 -16.70
N ASP A 90 21.37 12.49 -15.85
CA ASP A 90 22.52 12.52 -14.96
C ASP A 90 23.69 11.68 -15.49
N GLN A 91 23.41 10.67 -16.30
CA GLN A 91 24.40 9.69 -16.78
C GLN A 91 24.48 9.58 -18.30
N GLY A 92 23.47 10.06 -19.02
CA GLY A 92 23.35 9.86 -20.46
C GLY A 92 24.60 10.32 -21.22
N ALA A 93 25.04 11.53 -20.97
CA ALA A 93 26.23 12.12 -21.66
C ALA A 93 27.51 11.30 -21.38
N GLU A 94 27.69 10.77 -20.17
CA GLU A 94 28.86 9.97 -19.78
C GLU A 94 28.90 8.64 -20.55
N ILE A 95 27.76 8.03 -20.82
CA ILE A 95 27.65 6.75 -21.54
C ILE A 95 27.39 6.92 -23.05
N GLY A 96 27.43 8.16 -23.57
CA GLY A 96 27.23 8.46 -24.98
C GLY A 96 25.77 8.51 -25.44
N VAL A 97 24.82 8.68 -24.52
CA VAL A 97 23.40 8.88 -24.82
C VAL A 97 23.06 10.36 -24.64
N GLU A 98 22.85 11.07 -25.72
CA GLU A 98 22.50 12.50 -25.71
C GLU A 98 21.01 12.68 -26.00
N ALA A 99 20.35 13.57 -25.26
CA ALA A 99 18.95 13.92 -25.47
C ALA A 99 18.72 15.42 -25.37
N ASP A 100 17.99 16.01 -26.33
CA ASP A 100 17.63 17.43 -26.39
C ASP A 100 16.59 17.85 -25.33
N GLY A 101 16.71 17.32 -24.13
CA GLY A 101 15.84 17.57 -22.99
C GLY A 101 14.88 16.41 -22.69
N VAL A 102 14.61 16.25 -21.40
CA VAL A 102 13.67 15.23 -20.89
C VAL A 102 12.51 15.92 -20.22
N ARG A 103 11.29 15.62 -20.67
CA ARG A 103 10.05 16.12 -20.07
C ARG A 103 9.24 14.98 -19.52
N VAL A 104 8.74 15.14 -18.31
CA VAL A 104 7.85 14.17 -17.65
C VAL A 104 6.39 14.48 -17.99
N ASN A 105 5.71 13.57 -18.69
CA ASN A 105 4.26 13.60 -18.83
C ASN A 105 3.64 12.85 -17.64
N PHE A 106 3.49 13.52 -16.51
CA PHE A 106 3.04 12.90 -15.27
C PHE A 106 1.67 12.21 -15.37
N PRO A 107 0.64 12.77 -16.02
CA PRO A 107 -0.61 12.03 -16.27
C PRO A 107 -0.40 10.69 -16.99
N GLN A 108 0.52 10.62 -17.95
CA GLN A 108 0.84 9.39 -18.65
C GLN A 108 1.59 8.39 -17.75
N VAL A 109 2.47 8.85 -16.86
CA VAL A 109 3.12 8.00 -15.84
C VAL A 109 2.06 7.36 -14.95
N ILE A 110 1.09 8.12 -14.47
CA ILE A 110 -0.02 7.63 -13.66
C ILE A 110 -0.90 6.64 -14.45
N ALA A 111 -1.22 6.93 -15.69
CA ALA A 111 -2.01 6.05 -16.56
C ALA A 111 -1.29 4.70 -16.79
N HIS A 112 0.03 4.72 -17.06
CA HIS A 112 0.85 3.52 -17.22
C HIS A 112 0.85 2.67 -15.94
N LYS A 113 1.11 3.29 -14.79
CA LYS A 113 1.06 2.64 -13.48
C LYS A 113 -0.30 1.96 -13.24
N ASN A 114 -1.42 2.65 -13.53
CA ASN A 114 -2.76 2.11 -13.37
C ASN A 114 -3.02 0.91 -14.30
N ALA A 115 -2.52 0.95 -15.54
CA ALA A 115 -2.64 -0.15 -16.49
C ALA A 115 -1.92 -1.41 -16.00
N ILE A 116 -0.71 -1.27 -15.47
CA ILE A 116 0.06 -2.39 -14.89
C ILE A 116 -0.66 -2.99 -13.68
N SER A 117 -1.11 -2.16 -12.73
CA SER A 117 -1.86 -2.64 -11.57
C SER A 117 -3.13 -3.40 -11.98
N LYS A 118 -3.88 -2.89 -12.96
CA LYS A 118 -5.06 -3.55 -13.51
C LYS A 118 -4.73 -4.89 -14.16
N GLN A 119 -3.66 -4.96 -14.97
CA GLN A 119 -3.22 -6.19 -15.62
C GLN A 119 -2.89 -7.27 -14.58
N LEU A 120 -2.15 -6.94 -13.53
CA LEU A 120 -1.74 -7.89 -12.51
C LEU A 120 -2.92 -8.36 -11.65
N THR A 121 -3.82 -7.46 -11.27
CA THR A 121 -5.02 -7.85 -10.51
C THR A 121 -5.96 -8.75 -11.31
N GLN A 122 -6.08 -8.52 -12.62
CA GLN A 122 -6.80 -9.42 -13.54
C GLN A 122 -6.10 -10.79 -13.64
N GLY A 123 -4.76 -10.81 -13.67
CA GLY A 123 -3.97 -12.04 -13.63
C GLY A 123 -4.25 -12.87 -12.38
N VAL A 124 -4.28 -12.23 -11.19
CA VAL A 124 -4.65 -12.91 -9.93
C VAL A 124 -6.07 -13.47 -10.00
N ALA A 125 -7.04 -12.70 -10.50
CA ALA A 125 -8.42 -13.19 -10.68
C ALA A 125 -8.47 -14.43 -11.61
N GLY A 126 -7.70 -14.43 -12.70
CA GLY A 126 -7.56 -15.57 -13.61
C GLY A 126 -6.99 -16.81 -12.92
N LEU A 127 -5.92 -16.63 -12.13
CA LEU A 127 -5.28 -17.73 -11.39
C LEU A 127 -6.23 -18.33 -10.32
N LEU A 128 -6.96 -17.50 -9.58
CA LEU A 128 -7.97 -17.98 -8.62
C LEU A 128 -9.04 -18.83 -9.33
N LYS A 129 -9.57 -18.34 -10.45
CA LYS A 129 -10.56 -19.06 -11.26
C LYS A 129 -10.01 -20.40 -11.79
N GLN A 130 -8.79 -20.39 -12.33
CA GLN A 130 -8.12 -21.59 -12.85
C GLN A 130 -7.95 -22.67 -11.77
N ASN A 131 -7.65 -22.25 -10.54
CA ASN A 131 -7.49 -23.15 -9.40
C ASN A 131 -8.82 -23.41 -8.65
N LYS A 132 -9.96 -23.02 -9.21
CA LYS A 132 -11.31 -23.25 -8.65
C LYS A 132 -11.49 -22.67 -7.23
N VAL A 133 -10.78 -21.60 -6.90
CA VAL A 133 -10.99 -20.86 -5.65
C VAL A 133 -12.25 -20.02 -5.79
N ALA A 134 -13.22 -20.23 -4.90
CA ALA A 134 -14.41 -19.40 -4.82
C ALA A 134 -14.04 -18.02 -4.26
N ARG A 135 -14.55 -16.95 -4.88
CA ARG A 135 -14.35 -15.58 -4.41
C ARG A 135 -15.65 -15.04 -3.84
N VAL A 136 -15.56 -14.42 -2.67
CA VAL A 136 -16.66 -13.68 -2.05
C VAL A 136 -16.21 -12.25 -1.82
N ASP A 137 -16.89 -11.30 -2.47
CA ASP A 137 -16.63 -9.87 -2.27
C ASP A 137 -17.39 -9.38 -1.04
N GLY A 138 -16.67 -9.14 0.06
CA GLY A 138 -17.27 -8.74 1.32
C GLY A 138 -16.27 -8.60 2.47
N GLU A 139 -16.75 -8.03 3.56
CA GLU A 139 -15.99 -7.85 4.79
C GLU A 139 -16.31 -8.96 5.78
N ALA A 140 -15.28 -9.72 6.19
CA ALA A 140 -15.39 -10.80 7.15
C ALA A 140 -15.17 -10.30 8.58
N SER A 141 -15.94 -10.84 9.52
CA SER A 141 -15.79 -10.65 10.96
C SER A 141 -16.06 -11.96 11.68
N PHE A 142 -15.30 -12.29 12.70
CA PHE A 142 -15.51 -13.49 13.49
C PHE A 142 -16.76 -13.36 14.37
N THR A 143 -17.58 -14.41 14.38
CA THR A 143 -18.71 -14.61 15.32
C THR A 143 -18.46 -15.77 16.28
N GLY A 144 -17.37 -16.51 16.06
CA GLY A 144 -16.91 -17.62 16.88
C GLY A 144 -15.54 -18.10 16.42
N PRO A 145 -14.93 -19.11 17.08
CA PRO A 145 -13.57 -19.55 16.81
C PRO A 145 -13.28 -19.91 15.34
N LYS A 146 -14.27 -20.51 14.65
CA LYS A 146 -14.18 -20.90 13.22
C LYS A 146 -15.39 -20.47 12.42
N THR A 147 -16.08 -19.45 12.88
CA THR A 147 -17.28 -18.93 12.23
C THR A 147 -17.05 -17.47 11.86
N LEU A 148 -17.32 -17.14 10.62
CA LEU A 148 -17.23 -15.80 10.06
C LEU A 148 -18.61 -15.32 9.61
N SER A 149 -18.96 -14.10 9.95
CA SER A 149 -20.01 -13.32 9.31
C SER A 149 -19.37 -12.51 8.19
N VAL A 150 -19.85 -12.67 6.97
CA VAL A 150 -19.35 -11.93 5.80
C VAL A 150 -20.44 -10.98 5.30
N LYS A 151 -20.20 -9.69 5.46
CA LYS A 151 -21.06 -8.63 4.93
C LYS A 151 -20.66 -8.32 3.49
N LYS A 152 -21.51 -8.69 2.54
CA LYS A 152 -21.27 -8.47 1.10
C LYS A 152 -21.55 -7.04 0.66
N SER A 153 -21.07 -6.69 -0.52
CA SER A 153 -21.24 -5.36 -1.11
C SER A 153 -22.71 -4.98 -1.40
N ASP A 154 -23.60 -5.97 -1.58
CA ASP A 154 -25.04 -5.79 -1.73
C ASP A 154 -25.79 -5.59 -0.40
N GLY A 155 -25.07 -5.59 0.72
CA GLY A 155 -25.60 -5.47 2.08
C GLY A 155 -26.07 -6.76 2.70
N SER A 156 -26.12 -7.88 1.97
CA SER A 156 -26.45 -9.20 2.52
C SER A 156 -25.34 -9.69 3.46
N VAL A 157 -25.72 -10.51 4.42
CA VAL A 157 -24.80 -11.13 5.38
C VAL A 157 -24.88 -12.64 5.22
N GLU A 158 -23.72 -13.29 5.09
CA GLU A 158 -23.60 -14.73 5.00
C GLU A 158 -22.72 -15.24 6.13
N GLU A 159 -23.19 -16.25 6.84
CA GLU A 159 -22.38 -16.97 7.83
C GLU A 159 -21.60 -18.09 7.15
N MET A 160 -20.31 -18.19 7.44
CA MET A 160 -19.39 -19.14 6.81
C MET A 160 -18.56 -19.86 7.87
N THR A 161 -18.38 -21.17 7.68
CA THR A 161 -17.51 -22.01 8.53
C THR A 161 -16.57 -22.83 7.67
N ALA A 162 -15.40 -23.21 8.21
CA ALA A 162 -14.44 -24.07 7.53
C ALA A 162 -13.63 -24.92 8.50
N ASP A 163 -12.97 -25.97 7.98
CA ASP A 163 -12.00 -26.75 8.77
C ASP A 163 -10.82 -25.90 9.19
N ALA A 164 -10.37 -24.98 8.30
CA ALA A 164 -9.31 -24.03 8.60
C ALA A 164 -9.64 -22.63 8.07
N ILE A 165 -9.18 -21.61 8.79
CA ILE A 165 -9.27 -20.20 8.39
C ILE A 165 -7.87 -19.61 8.35
N ILE A 166 -7.53 -18.89 7.28
CA ILE A 166 -6.28 -18.14 7.13
C ILE A 166 -6.60 -16.66 7.10
N VAL A 167 -6.17 -15.92 8.12
CA VAL A 167 -6.30 -14.46 8.18
C VAL A 167 -5.10 -13.84 7.45
N ALA A 168 -5.36 -13.08 6.40
CA ALA A 168 -4.36 -12.42 5.55
C ALA A 168 -4.78 -10.98 5.20
N THR A 169 -5.36 -10.28 6.19
CA THR A 169 -5.97 -8.95 6.01
C THR A 169 -4.97 -7.82 5.87
N GLY A 170 -3.69 -8.11 6.08
CA GLY A 170 -2.61 -7.17 5.84
C GLY A 170 -2.58 -5.99 6.81
N SER A 171 -2.24 -4.80 6.31
CA SER A 171 -2.05 -3.59 7.09
C SER A 171 -2.67 -2.36 6.42
N VAL A 172 -2.82 -1.28 7.19
CA VAL A 172 -3.25 0.05 6.74
C VAL A 172 -2.23 1.11 7.15
N ASN A 173 -2.23 2.26 6.48
CA ASN A 173 -1.34 3.36 6.83
C ASN A 173 -1.62 3.85 8.26
N ALA A 174 -0.56 4.05 9.03
CA ALA A 174 -0.67 4.64 10.35
C ALA A 174 -1.03 6.13 10.24
N GLN A 175 -1.97 6.57 11.07
CA GLN A 175 -2.38 7.97 11.15
C GLN A 175 -1.95 8.51 12.51
N PRO A 176 -0.93 9.39 12.57
CA PRO A 176 -0.50 9.99 13.83
C PRO A 176 -1.51 11.02 14.30
N PRO A 177 -1.66 11.21 15.61
CA PRO A 177 -2.54 12.23 16.18
C PRO A 177 -1.86 13.63 16.15
N ILE A 178 -1.43 14.06 14.97
CA ILE A 178 -0.81 15.38 14.77
C ILE A 178 -1.92 16.38 14.45
N PRO A 179 -2.05 17.48 15.21
CA PRO A 179 -3.04 18.53 14.97
C PRO A 179 -2.99 19.06 13.54
N GLY A 180 -4.15 19.19 12.90
CA GLY A 180 -4.31 19.72 11.55
C GLY A 180 -3.94 18.76 10.40
N LEU A 181 -3.33 17.63 10.70
CA LEU A 181 -2.90 16.69 9.67
C LEU A 181 -4.08 16.08 8.91
N LYS A 182 -5.09 15.65 9.63
CA LYS A 182 -6.26 14.97 9.06
C LYS A 182 -7.19 15.94 8.34
N GLU A 183 -7.27 17.16 8.83
CA GLU A 183 -8.17 18.20 8.33
C GLU A 183 -7.63 18.90 7.08
N ASN A 184 -6.33 18.83 6.83
CA ASN A 184 -5.70 19.51 5.69
C ASN A 184 -5.75 18.62 4.43
N PRO A 185 -6.46 19.01 3.35
CA PRO A 185 -6.60 18.22 2.13
C PRO A 185 -5.30 18.08 1.33
N ASN A 186 -4.25 18.81 1.68
CA ASN A 186 -2.94 18.69 1.09
C ASN A 186 -2.05 17.65 1.82
N CYS A 187 -2.51 17.12 2.96
CA CYS A 187 -1.88 15.98 3.62
C CYS A 187 -2.42 14.69 3.01
N ILE A 188 -1.53 13.89 2.49
CA ILE A 188 -1.83 12.63 1.82
C ILE A 188 -0.97 11.51 2.41
N ASP A 189 -1.47 10.29 2.35
CA ASP A 189 -0.69 9.09 2.63
C ASP A 189 -0.05 8.53 1.34
N SER A 190 0.56 7.35 1.43
CA SER A 190 1.17 6.68 0.27
C SER A 190 0.15 6.38 -0.83
N THR A 191 -1.10 6.07 -0.49
CA THR A 191 -2.17 5.83 -1.45
C THR A 191 -2.51 7.10 -2.22
N GLY A 192 -2.64 8.21 -1.51
CA GLY A 192 -2.86 9.54 -2.11
C GLY A 192 -1.71 9.96 -3.02
N ALA A 193 -0.45 9.71 -2.59
CA ALA A 193 0.71 10.00 -3.41
C ALA A 193 0.75 9.20 -4.72
N LEU A 194 0.31 7.94 -4.70
CA LEU A 194 0.20 7.11 -5.91
C LEU A 194 -0.94 7.51 -6.85
N SER A 195 -1.81 8.44 -6.43
CA SER A 195 -3.03 8.82 -7.15
C SER A 195 -3.11 10.31 -7.51
N LEU A 196 -2.02 11.07 -7.34
CA LEU A 196 -1.98 12.48 -7.71
C LEU A 196 -2.20 12.65 -9.21
N GLU A 197 -3.08 13.59 -9.59
CA GLU A 197 -3.34 13.92 -11.00
C GLU A 197 -2.28 14.87 -11.59
N LYS A 198 -1.66 15.67 -10.72
CA LYS A 198 -0.65 16.67 -11.11
C LYS A 198 0.61 16.47 -10.29
N LEU A 199 1.75 16.66 -10.93
CA LEU A 199 3.05 16.66 -10.27
C LEU A 199 3.13 17.90 -9.35
N PRO A 200 3.29 17.75 -8.03
CA PRO A 200 3.44 18.87 -7.11
C PRO A 200 4.83 19.52 -7.29
N LYS A 201 4.90 20.83 -7.16
CA LYS A 201 6.18 21.57 -7.21
C LYS A 201 7.06 21.28 -5.99
N SER A 202 6.42 21.05 -4.83
CA SER A 202 7.10 20.76 -3.59
C SER A 202 6.32 19.78 -2.72
N MET A 203 7.05 18.97 -1.96
CA MET A 203 6.47 17.99 -1.03
C MET A 203 7.31 17.91 0.24
N VAL A 204 6.64 17.98 1.39
CA VAL A 204 7.23 17.59 2.68
C VAL A 204 6.86 16.13 2.92
N VAL A 205 7.84 15.30 3.26
CA VAL A 205 7.64 13.89 3.62
C VAL A 205 7.85 13.74 5.12
N ILE A 206 6.81 13.32 5.82
CA ILE A 206 6.85 13.02 7.26
C ILE A 206 7.14 11.52 7.42
N GLY A 207 8.34 11.21 7.92
CA GLY A 207 8.86 9.86 8.12
C GLY A 207 9.97 9.49 7.13
N GLY A 208 11.08 9.01 7.66
CA GLY A 208 12.28 8.57 6.94
C GLY A 208 12.32 7.08 6.63
N GLY A 209 11.18 6.40 6.63
CA GLY A 209 11.05 4.99 6.28
C GLY A 209 11.05 4.72 4.78
N VAL A 210 11.12 3.43 4.40
CA VAL A 210 11.25 2.97 3.01
C VAL A 210 10.14 3.55 2.10
N ILE A 211 8.87 3.46 2.52
CA ILE A 211 7.73 3.90 1.69
C ILE A 211 7.82 5.40 1.37
N GLY A 212 8.09 6.22 2.37
CA GLY A 212 8.23 7.67 2.21
C GLY A 212 9.39 8.03 1.27
N LEU A 213 10.55 7.39 1.46
CA LEU A 213 11.75 7.68 0.69
C LEU A 213 11.67 7.15 -0.75
N GLU A 214 11.06 5.99 -1.01
CA GLU A 214 10.83 5.51 -2.38
C GLU A 214 9.95 6.49 -3.17
N LEU A 215 8.84 6.93 -2.60
CA LEU A 215 7.98 7.92 -3.23
C LEU A 215 8.69 9.27 -3.39
N ALA A 216 9.43 9.71 -2.37
CA ALA A 216 10.23 10.91 -2.42
C ALA A 216 11.26 10.89 -3.56
N CYS A 217 11.98 9.78 -3.75
CA CYS A 217 12.91 9.59 -4.85
C CYS A 217 12.22 9.69 -6.22
N ALA A 218 11.07 9.04 -6.40
CA ALA A 218 10.32 9.11 -7.65
C ALA A 218 9.89 10.56 -7.96
N TYR A 219 9.34 11.26 -6.99
CA TYR A 219 8.90 12.64 -7.15
C TYR A 219 10.07 13.62 -7.36
N ALA A 220 11.20 13.42 -6.64
CA ALA A 220 12.41 14.22 -6.83
C ALA A 220 12.94 14.11 -8.27
N ALA A 221 13.04 12.89 -8.81
CA ALA A 221 13.49 12.66 -10.18
C ALA A 221 12.55 13.30 -11.22
N PHE A 222 11.25 13.37 -10.93
CA PHE A 222 10.28 14.08 -11.78
C PHE A 222 10.37 15.60 -11.65
N GLY A 223 11.09 16.14 -10.66
CA GLY A 223 11.33 17.57 -10.48
C GLY A 223 10.60 18.22 -9.30
N THR A 224 9.97 17.44 -8.42
CA THR A 224 9.39 17.94 -7.17
C THR A 224 10.50 18.26 -6.16
N LYS A 225 10.46 19.44 -5.52
CA LYS A 225 11.36 19.78 -4.40
C LYS A 225 10.93 18.98 -3.16
N ILE A 226 11.82 18.13 -2.66
CA ILE A 226 11.53 17.24 -1.51
C ILE A 226 12.24 17.73 -0.26
N THR A 227 11.48 17.78 0.85
CA THR A 227 12.00 17.97 2.20
C THR A 227 11.48 16.82 3.08
N VAL A 228 12.38 16.04 3.65
CA VAL A 228 12.05 14.95 4.57
C VAL A 228 12.23 15.42 6.00
N VAL A 229 11.24 15.16 6.85
CA VAL A 229 11.29 15.39 8.30
C VAL A 229 11.14 14.05 9.02
N GLU A 230 12.09 13.73 9.89
CA GLU A 230 12.14 12.48 10.64
C GLU A 230 12.35 12.75 12.13
N ALA A 231 11.59 12.07 12.98
CA ALA A 231 11.69 12.22 14.43
C ALA A 231 12.92 11.52 15.02
N LEU A 232 13.41 10.48 14.34
CA LEU A 232 14.60 9.75 14.72
C LEU A 232 15.87 10.50 14.30
N ASP A 233 17.01 10.05 14.82
CA ASP A 233 18.35 10.57 14.49
C ASP A 233 18.93 10.01 13.18
N HIS A 234 18.21 9.08 12.53
CA HIS A 234 18.62 8.45 11.27
C HIS A 234 17.42 8.08 10.39
N MET A 235 17.67 7.94 9.09
CA MET A 235 16.74 7.41 8.11
C MET A 235 16.79 5.89 8.03
N LEU A 236 15.76 5.26 7.48
CA LEU A 236 15.72 3.82 7.19
C LEU A 236 16.06 2.95 8.41
N PRO A 237 15.36 3.08 9.55
CA PRO A 237 15.73 2.45 10.81
C PRO A 237 15.74 0.91 10.76
N MET A 238 15.19 0.31 9.70
CA MET A 238 15.17 -1.14 9.48
C MET A 238 16.37 -1.65 8.67
N LEU A 239 17.23 -0.76 8.15
CA LEU A 239 18.39 -1.11 7.34
C LEU A 239 19.68 -0.96 8.13
N ASP A 240 20.70 -1.69 7.67
CA ASP A 240 22.07 -1.56 8.16
C ASP A 240 22.57 -0.12 7.98
N GLY A 241 23.27 0.41 8.99
CA GLY A 241 23.71 1.81 9.02
C GLY A 241 24.63 2.19 7.86
N ASP A 242 25.44 1.26 7.35
CA ASP A 242 26.32 1.55 6.21
C ASP A 242 25.55 1.65 4.90
N LEU A 243 24.52 0.82 4.70
CA LEU A 243 23.60 0.94 3.57
C LEU A 243 22.80 2.24 3.63
N THR A 244 22.33 2.61 4.83
CA THR A 244 21.61 3.86 5.06
C THR A 244 22.45 5.08 4.69
N LYS A 245 23.71 5.12 5.08
CA LYS A 245 24.63 6.23 4.73
C LYS A 245 24.77 6.40 3.22
N ILE A 246 24.98 5.30 2.49
CA ILE A 246 25.11 5.32 1.02
C ILE A 246 23.80 5.81 0.38
N GLY A 247 22.66 5.26 0.81
CA GLY A 247 21.35 5.65 0.28
C GLY A 247 21.03 7.13 0.53
N VAL A 248 21.24 7.63 1.73
CA VAL A 248 21.02 9.05 2.08
C VAL A 248 21.97 9.97 1.30
N ALA A 249 23.24 9.59 1.12
CA ALA A 249 24.17 10.36 0.32
C ALA A 249 23.72 10.47 -1.15
N HIS A 250 23.20 9.40 -1.72
CA HIS A 250 22.63 9.40 -3.07
C HIS A 250 21.39 10.31 -3.17
N MET A 251 20.44 10.17 -2.24
CA MET A 251 19.24 11.01 -2.20
C MET A 251 19.55 12.51 -2.03
N LYS A 252 20.59 12.86 -1.26
CA LYS A 252 21.09 14.24 -1.16
C LYS A 252 21.61 14.76 -2.50
N LYS A 253 22.30 13.93 -3.29
CA LYS A 253 22.72 14.29 -4.66
C LYS A 253 21.54 14.54 -5.59
N MET A 254 20.41 13.86 -5.38
CA MET A 254 19.13 14.12 -6.07
C MET A 254 18.47 15.45 -5.64
N GLY A 255 19.07 16.22 -4.73
CA GLY A 255 18.55 17.50 -4.25
C GLY A 255 17.54 17.40 -3.10
N MET A 256 17.39 16.25 -2.47
CA MET A 256 16.50 16.07 -1.32
C MET A 256 17.12 16.66 -0.04
N ALA A 257 16.31 17.39 0.74
CA ALA A 257 16.68 17.91 2.06
C ALA A 257 16.20 16.96 3.17
N PHE A 258 17.03 16.76 4.20
CA PHE A 258 16.72 15.90 5.34
C PHE A 258 16.85 16.64 6.66
N ASN A 259 15.83 16.54 7.51
CA ASN A 259 15.77 17.10 8.84
C ASN A 259 15.49 15.97 9.85
N LEU A 260 16.54 15.54 10.52
CA LEU A 260 16.52 14.49 11.55
C LEU A 260 16.24 15.08 12.93
N GLU A 261 15.84 14.23 13.88
CA GLU A 261 15.49 14.66 15.23
C GLU A 261 14.51 15.85 15.23
N CYS A 262 13.54 15.77 14.29
CA CYS A 262 12.65 16.86 13.94
C CYS A 262 11.16 16.41 13.99
N PRO A 263 10.64 16.00 15.16
CA PRO A 263 9.26 15.54 15.31
C PRO A 263 8.27 16.64 14.95
N VAL A 264 7.28 16.27 14.13
CA VAL A 264 6.20 17.17 13.70
C VAL A 264 5.27 17.43 14.86
N GLN A 265 4.95 18.71 15.08
CA GLN A 265 4.05 19.19 16.15
C GLN A 265 2.66 19.51 15.62
N ALA A 266 2.56 20.12 14.44
CA ALA A 266 1.29 20.50 13.82
C ALA A 266 1.42 20.64 12.31
N VAL A 267 0.29 20.60 11.61
CA VAL A 267 0.18 20.97 10.20
C VAL A 267 -0.94 21.99 10.06
N GLU A 268 -0.65 23.07 9.34
CA GLU A 268 -1.59 24.17 9.10
C GLU A 268 -1.77 24.37 7.59
N ALA A 269 -2.89 24.97 7.19
CA ALA A 269 -3.05 25.45 5.83
C ALA A 269 -2.08 26.62 5.57
N SER A 270 -1.53 26.67 4.35
CA SER A 270 -0.70 27.80 3.91
C SER A 270 -1.09 28.23 2.50
N PRO A 271 -0.68 29.45 2.05
CA PRO A 271 -0.93 29.89 0.67
C PRO A 271 -0.33 28.95 -0.39
N VAL A 272 0.72 28.21 -0.05
CA VAL A 272 1.35 27.22 -0.95
C VAL A 272 0.59 25.90 -0.96
N GLY A 273 -0.02 25.53 0.17
CA GLY A 273 -0.71 24.25 0.37
C GLY A 273 -0.78 23.88 1.85
N ALA A 274 0.35 23.46 2.43
CA ALA A 274 0.44 23.12 3.85
C ALA A 274 1.78 23.59 4.44
N LYS A 275 1.75 23.96 5.73
CA LYS A 275 2.90 24.30 6.57
C LYS A 275 3.04 23.25 7.65
N VAL A 276 4.16 22.56 7.66
CA VAL A 276 4.54 21.56 8.67
C VAL A 276 5.41 22.23 9.71
N THR A 277 4.99 22.24 10.95
CA THR A 277 5.74 22.80 12.10
C THR A 277 6.37 21.67 12.90
N CYS A 278 7.68 21.74 13.10
CA CYS A 278 8.48 20.75 13.80
C CYS A 278 9.28 21.38 14.94
N ARG A 279 9.77 20.54 15.84
CA ARG A 279 10.76 20.91 16.84
C ARG A 279 12.08 20.25 16.48
N ASN A 280 13.14 21.04 16.24
CA ASN A 280 14.44 20.50 15.90
C ASN A 280 15.20 20.00 17.13
N LYS A 281 16.39 19.38 16.94
CA LYS A 281 17.27 18.88 18.01
C LYS A 281 17.65 19.95 19.05
N ALA A 282 17.77 21.21 18.65
CA ALA A 282 18.07 22.33 19.55
C ALA A 282 16.84 22.79 20.36
N GLY A 283 15.67 22.19 20.14
CA GLY A 283 14.42 22.60 20.77
C GLY A 283 13.76 23.81 20.14
N GLU A 284 14.24 24.26 18.98
CA GLU A 284 13.69 25.40 18.26
C GLU A 284 12.53 24.97 17.35
N THR A 285 11.57 25.86 17.20
CA THR A 285 10.46 25.64 16.24
C THR A 285 10.93 25.99 14.85
N VAL A 286 10.86 25.01 13.96
CA VAL A 286 11.15 25.17 12.52
C VAL A 286 9.91 24.81 11.71
N SER A 287 9.75 25.39 10.52
CA SER A 287 8.61 25.07 9.67
C SER A 287 9.00 24.92 8.20
N PHE A 288 8.25 24.10 7.49
CA PHE A 288 8.43 23.78 6.09
C PHE A 288 7.09 23.92 5.35
N GLU A 289 7.07 24.63 4.23
CA GLU A 289 5.88 24.80 3.41
C GLU A 289 6.01 24.00 2.10
N ALA A 290 4.91 23.35 1.69
CA ALA A 290 4.86 22.61 0.44
C ALA A 290 3.43 22.51 -0.12
N GLU A 291 3.32 22.23 -1.42
CA GLU A 291 2.03 21.96 -2.07
C GLU A 291 1.38 20.69 -1.54
N LYS A 292 2.17 19.67 -1.18
CA LYS A 292 1.70 18.42 -0.58
C LYS A 292 2.55 18.00 0.60
N VAL A 293 1.92 17.32 1.55
CA VAL A 293 2.57 16.68 2.69
C VAL A 293 2.27 15.17 2.61
N LEU A 294 3.31 14.37 2.42
CA LEU A 294 3.23 12.92 2.42
C LEU A 294 3.45 12.38 3.84
N VAL A 295 2.48 11.70 4.39
CA VAL A 295 2.55 11.04 5.70
C VAL A 295 2.94 9.58 5.51
N ALA A 296 4.14 9.19 5.93
CA ALA A 296 4.70 7.85 5.73
C ALA A 296 5.43 7.34 6.98
N ILE A 297 4.76 7.39 8.13
CA ILE A 297 5.32 7.05 9.46
C ILE A 297 5.16 5.58 9.85
N GLY A 298 4.71 4.74 8.92
CA GLY A 298 4.56 3.30 9.12
C GLY A 298 3.15 2.79 8.85
N ARG A 299 2.94 1.52 9.19
CA ARG A 299 1.71 0.78 8.98
C ARG A 299 1.28 0.07 10.25
N LYS A 300 -0.02 -0.19 10.39
CA LYS A 300 -0.61 -0.97 11.48
C LYS A 300 -1.42 -2.14 10.92
N ALA A 301 -1.52 -3.25 11.67
CA ALA A 301 -2.31 -4.42 11.30
C ALA A 301 -3.78 -4.04 11.00
N ASN A 302 -4.34 -4.61 9.95
CA ASN A 302 -5.72 -4.36 9.51
C ASN A 302 -6.66 -5.42 10.09
N THR A 303 -6.87 -5.38 11.39
CA THR A 303 -7.63 -6.38 12.16
C THR A 303 -8.81 -5.79 12.93
N ALA A 304 -8.98 -4.48 12.91
CA ALA A 304 -9.97 -3.79 13.73
C ALA A 304 -11.42 -4.25 13.47
N SER A 305 -11.77 -4.60 12.23
CA SER A 305 -13.10 -5.08 11.86
C SER A 305 -13.29 -6.60 12.01
N LEU A 306 -12.22 -7.35 12.33
CA LEU A 306 -12.26 -8.81 12.39
C LEU A 306 -12.94 -9.36 13.64
N ASN A 307 -13.12 -8.57 14.71
CA ASN A 307 -13.67 -9.03 15.99
C ASN A 307 -12.88 -10.22 16.57
N LEU A 308 -11.56 -10.02 16.76
CA LEU A 308 -10.63 -11.07 17.20
C LEU A 308 -11.04 -11.72 18.52
N GLU A 309 -11.68 -10.97 19.42
CA GLU A 309 -12.16 -11.44 20.73
C GLU A 309 -13.23 -12.53 20.58
N ALA A 310 -14.17 -12.39 19.65
CA ALA A 310 -15.19 -13.41 19.40
C ALA A 310 -14.61 -14.76 18.94
N ALA A 311 -13.45 -14.71 18.28
CA ALA A 311 -12.72 -15.91 17.89
C ALA A 311 -11.80 -16.46 19.01
N GLY A 312 -11.51 -15.68 20.05
CA GLY A 312 -10.48 -16.02 21.05
C GLY A 312 -9.05 -15.85 20.54
N LEU A 313 -8.83 -14.99 19.53
CA LEU A 313 -7.54 -14.75 18.93
C LEU A 313 -6.68 -13.79 19.76
N ALA A 314 -5.54 -14.29 20.26
CA ALA A 314 -4.57 -13.46 20.96
C ALA A 314 -3.92 -12.46 20.00
N ASN A 315 -3.74 -11.21 20.46
CA ASN A 315 -3.11 -10.16 19.69
C ASN A 315 -2.30 -9.19 20.58
N ASP A 316 -1.31 -8.54 19.99
CA ASP A 316 -0.61 -7.40 20.57
C ASP A 316 -0.89 -6.14 19.74
N ARG A 317 -1.63 -5.19 20.30
CA ARG A 317 -2.02 -3.92 19.65
C ARG A 317 -2.61 -4.12 18.25
N GLY A 318 -3.44 -5.16 18.10
CA GLY A 318 -4.09 -5.54 16.85
C GLY A 318 -3.28 -6.50 15.96
N ARG A 319 -2.01 -6.75 16.24
CA ARG A 319 -1.22 -7.79 15.55
C ARG A 319 -1.59 -9.15 16.10
N ILE A 320 -2.00 -10.07 15.23
CA ILE A 320 -2.36 -11.43 15.63
C ILE A 320 -1.08 -12.17 16.03
N ILE A 321 -1.10 -12.79 17.21
CA ILE A 321 0.05 -13.57 17.71
C ILE A 321 0.00 -14.96 17.07
N VAL A 322 1.12 -15.38 16.48
CA VAL A 322 1.28 -16.69 15.83
C VAL A 322 2.58 -17.37 16.29
N ASN A 323 2.62 -18.69 16.16
CA ASN A 323 3.84 -19.48 16.31
C ASN A 323 4.64 -19.59 14.98
N ASP A 324 5.75 -20.34 14.98
CA ASP A 324 6.60 -20.55 13.81
C ASP A 324 5.89 -21.24 12.62
N LYS A 325 4.72 -21.85 12.86
CA LYS A 325 3.86 -22.46 11.83
C LYS A 325 2.73 -21.56 11.39
N MET A 326 2.76 -20.28 11.79
CA MET A 326 1.68 -19.30 11.55
C MET A 326 0.34 -19.70 12.19
N GLU A 327 0.34 -20.59 13.20
CA GLU A 327 -0.86 -20.97 13.97
C GLU A 327 -1.13 -19.92 15.03
N THR A 328 -2.39 -19.53 15.15
CA THR A 328 -2.85 -18.61 16.20
C THR A 328 -3.12 -19.36 17.52
N SER A 329 -3.62 -18.66 18.54
CA SER A 329 -4.13 -19.27 19.77
C SER A 329 -5.32 -20.21 19.57
N VAL A 330 -5.96 -20.20 18.40
CA VAL A 330 -7.16 -21.00 18.09
C VAL A 330 -6.80 -22.09 17.08
N PRO A 331 -6.95 -23.38 17.44
CA PRO A 331 -6.62 -24.50 16.55
C PRO A 331 -7.37 -24.44 15.22
N GLY A 332 -6.62 -24.53 14.11
CA GLY A 332 -7.15 -24.45 12.75
C GLY A 332 -7.40 -23.03 12.26
N VAL A 333 -7.02 -22.00 13.04
CA VAL A 333 -6.97 -20.63 12.59
C VAL A 333 -5.50 -20.19 12.48
N TYR A 334 -5.13 -19.69 11.30
CA TYR A 334 -3.79 -19.23 10.95
C TYR A 334 -3.83 -17.75 10.61
N ALA A 335 -2.71 -17.05 10.76
CA ALA A 335 -2.58 -15.67 10.29
C ALA A 335 -1.23 -15.46 9.62
N ILE A 336 -1.20 -14.69 8.52
CA ILE A 336 -0.02 -14.46 7.68
C ILE A 336 0.05 -13.03 7.16
N GLY A 337 1.26 -12.59 6.80
CA GLY A 337 1.49 -11.25 6.24
C GLY A 337 1.41 -10.15 7.29
N ASP A 338 1.16 -8.92 6.87
CA ASP A 338 1.25 -7.72 7.73
C ASP A 338 0.26 -7.66 8.91
N CYS A 339 -0.65 -8.60 9.04
CA CYS A 339 -1.55 -8.67 10.20
C CYS A 339 -0.95 -9.41 11.42
N VAL A 340 0.25 -9.98 11.24
CA VAL A 340 1.05 -10.66 12.28
C VAL A 340 2.33 -9.93 12.63
#